data_472ef8f7bc96669128b11ed8397b863a
#
_entry.id   472ef8f7bc96669128b11ed8397b863a
#
_cell.length_a   1.000
_cell.length_b   1.000
_cell.length_c   1.000
_cell.angle_alpha   90.00
_cell.angle_beta   90.00
_cell.angle_gamma   90.00
#
_symmetry.space_group_name_H-M   'P 1'
#
loop_
_entity.id
_entity.type
_entity.pdbx_description
1 polymer ?
#
loop_
_entity_poly.entity_id
_entity_poly.type
_entity_poly.pdbx_seq_one_letter_code
_entity_poly.pdbx_strand_id
1 'polypeptide(L)'
;MILTCPNCKDLLIADTHSLKCQSGHSFDKAKAGYINLLLPNQKKTSDPGDSKQMILAREQFLSDGHYNFLIDTLNLLFESQLKLKSKKKQDLHFLYIGCGSGYYTRQLLQQKTVRKIGLDISKNSIETASKKDKTSTYLVASAFNIPLTNDSADYILNVFSPLDLN
;
A
#
# COMPACT_ATOMS: atom_id res chain seq x y z
N MET A 1 10.80 -1.53 4.64
CA MET A 1 9.72 -2.48 5.07
C MET A 1 10.00 -3.84 4.45
N ILE A 2 9.81 -4.89 5.22
CA ILE A 2 10.01 -6.28 4.81
C ILE A 2 8.65 -6.97 4.83
N LEU A 3 8.33 -7.68 3.72
CA LEU A 3 7.08 -8.41 3.61
C LEU A 3 7.13 -9.71 4.42
N THR A 4 6.00 -10.03 5.05
CA THR A 4 5.81 -11.29 5.77
C THR A 4 4.72 -12.15 5.13
N CYS A 5 4.85 -13.46 5.29
CA CYS A 5 3.86 -14.41 4.84
C CYS A 5 2.55 -14.24 5.64
N PRO A 6 1.40 -14.04 5.01
CA PRO A 6 0.14 -13.88 5.73
C PRO A 6 -0.28 -15.16 6.48
N ASN A 7 0.24 -16.34 6.10
CA ASN A 7 -0.08 -17.62 6.74
C ASN A 7 0.77 -17.90 7.98
N CYS A 8 2.12 -17.79 7.86
CA CYS A 8 3.04 -18.24 8.91
C CYS A 8 3.88 -17.11 9.51
N LYS A 9 3.74 -15.88 9.00
CA LYS A 9 4.49 -14.67 9.41
C LYS A 9 6.01 -14.71 9.11
N ASP A 10 6.53 -15.79 8.52
CA ASP A 10 7.92 -15.84 8.03
C ASP A 10 8.18 -14.73 7.00
N LEU A 11 9.42 -14.36 6.85
CA LEU A 11 9.83 -13.38 5.85
C LEU A 11 9.54 -13.89 4.42
N LEU A 12 9.06 -13.01 3.56
CA LEU A 12 8.90 -13.28 2.14
C LEU A 12 10.15 -12.83 1.38
N ILE A 13 10.77 -13.77 0.71
CA ILE A 13 11.96 -13.56 -0.13
C ILE A 13 11.50 -13.48 -1.59
N ALA A 14 11.96 -12.45 -2.30
CA ALA A 14 11.63 -12.27 -3.70
C ALA A 14 12.37 -13.30 -4.58
N ASP A 15 11.61 -13.98 -5.41
CA ASP A 15 12.07 -14.76 -6.55
C ASP A 15 11.71 -13.99 -7.84
N THR A 16 12.05 -14.51 -9.02
CA THR A 16 11.85 -13.82 -10.32
C THR A 16 10.41 -13.35 -10.52
N HIS A 17 9.44 -14.24 -10.29
CA HIS A 17 8.01 -13.96 -10.55
C HIS A 17 7.12 -14.13 -9.32
N SER A 18 7.68 -14.46 -8.17
CA SER A 18 6.94 -14.75 -6.95
C SER A 18 7.68 -14.26 -5.70
N LEU A 19 7.02 -14.36 -4.55
CA LEU A 19 7.61 -14.27 -3.24
C LEU A 19 7.37 -15.57 -2.50
N LYS A 20 8.38 -16.09 -1.81
CA LYS A 20 8.30 -17.37 -1.09
C LYS A 20 8.76 -17.19 0.35
N CYS A 21 8.13 -17.89 1.28
CA CYS A 21 8.60 -17.98 2.65
C CYS A 21 9.34 -19.31 2.88
N GLN A 22 10.05 -19.41 3.99
CA GLN A 22 10.79 -20.63 4.36
C GLN A 22 9.87 -21.85 4.54
N SER A 23 8.63 -21.63 4.99
CA SER A 23 7.60 -22.68 5.12
C SER A 23 6.97 -23.13 3.79
N GLY A 24 7.47 -22.67 2.64
CA GLY A 24 7.04 -23.11 1.31
C GLY A 24 5.82 -22.40 0.72
N HIS A 25 5.20 -21.44 1.42
CA HIS A 25 4.12 -20.66 0.82
C HIS A 25 4.66 -19.74 -0.28
N SER A 26 3.95 -19.68 -1.41
CA SER A 26 4.35 -18.88 -2.58
C SER A 26 3.23 -17.94 -3.02
N PHE A 27 3.60 -16.72 -3.40
CA PHE A 27 2.70 -15.65 -3.82
C PHE A 27 3.21 -15.01 -5.10
N ASP A 28 2.46 -15.15 -6.19
CA ASP A 28 2.87 -14.64 -7.49
C ASP A 28 2.77 -13.11 -7.57
N LYS A 29 3.71 -12.52 -8.30
CA LYS A 29 3.62 -11.14 -8.73
C LYS A 29 2.70 -11.08 -9.95
N ALA A 30 1.61 -10.33 -9.85
CA ALA A 30 0.72 -10.11 -10.97
C ALA A 30 1.45 -9.39 -12.11
N LYS A 31 0.99 -9.57 -13.36
CA LYS A 31 1.53 -8.86 -14.54
C LYS A 31 1.51 -7.32 -14.38
N ALA A 32 0.53 -6.79 -13.64
CA ALA A 32 0.46 -5.37 -13.31
C ALA A 32 1.52 -4.92 -12.30
N GLY A 33 2.16 -5.85 -11.58
CA GLY A 33 3.24 -5.60 -10.62
C GLY A 33 2.83 -5.68 -9.14
N TYR A 34 1.56 -5.86 -8.83
CA TYR A 34 1.11 -6.02 -7.43
C TYR A 34 1.29 -7.47 -6.94
N ILE A 35 1.22 -7.64 -5.63
CA ILE A 35 1.27 -8.95 -4.97
C ILE A 35 -0.04 -9.17 -4.20
N ASN A 36 -0.64 -10.35 -4.37
CA ASN A 36 -1.86 -10.71 -3.66
C ASN A 36 -1.51 -11.54 -2.39
N LEU A 37 -1.59 -10.90 -1.25
CA LEU A 37 -1.35 -11.50 0.08
C LEU A 37 -2.65 -11.64 0.90
N LEU A 38 -3.83 -11.42 0.29
CA LEU A 38 -5.11 -11.58 0.95
C LEU A 38 -5.51 -13.06 0.98
N LEU A 39 -5.62 -13.62 2.17
CA LEU A 39 -6.03 -15.00 2.35
C LEU A 39 -7.53 -15.20 2.09
N PRO A 40 -7.97 -16.38 1.60
CA PRO A 40 -9.38 -16.66 1.36
C PRO A 40 -10.28 -16.46 2.58
N ASN A 41 -9.83 -16.83 3.77
CA ASN A 41 -10.57 -16.67 5.04
C ASN A 41 -10.70 -15.22 5.52
N GLN A 42 -9.98 -14.28 4.93
CA GLN A 42 -10.05 -12.84 5.22
C GLN A 42 -11.08 -12.12 4.34
N LYS A 43 -11.65 -12.80 3.37
CA LYS A 43 -12.66 -12.26 2.47
C LYS A 43 -14.05 -12.46 3.05
N LYS A 44 -14.82 -11.38 3.23
CA LYS A 44 -16.25 -11.45 3.59
C LYS A 44 -17.16 -11.63 2.36
N THR A 45 -16.68 -11.30 1.17
CA THR A 45 -17.37 -11.42 -0.12
C THR A 45 -16.40 -11.93 -1.18
N SER A 46 -16.91 -12.41 -2.32
CA SER A 46 -16.07 -12.89 -3.43
C SER A 46 -15.17 -11.81 -4.02
N ASP A 47 -15.66 -10.57 -4.08
CA ASP A 47 -14.94 -9.40 -4.60
C ASP A 47 -15.04 -8.24 -3.59
N PRO A 48 -14.18 -8.22 -2.55
CA PRO A 48 -14.25 -7.20 -1.51
C PRO A 48 -13.74 -5.85 -1.99
N GLY A 49 -14.34 -4.78 -1.47
CA GLY A 49 -13.97 -3.39 -1.76
C GLY A 49 -14.75 -2.78 -2.92
N ASP A 50 -14.21 -1.72 -3.49
CA ASP A 50 -14.88 -0.93 -4.53
C ASP A 50 -15.02 -1.68 -5.87
N SER A 51 -16.16 -1.53 -6.51
CA SER A 51 -16.35 -1.99 -7.90
C SER A 51 -15.50 -1.15 -8.87
N LYS A 52 -15.29 -1.66 -10.09
CA LYS A 52 -14.56 -0.92 -11.13
C LYS A 52 -15.16 0.46 -11.42
N GLN A 53 -16.50 0.56 -11.43
CA GLN A 53 -17.18 1.83 -11.66
C GLN A 53 -16.94 2.82 -10.50
N MET A 54 -17.01 2.36 -9.27
CA MET A 54 -16.70 3.19 -8.09
C MET A 54 -15.24 3.67 -8.11
N ILE A 55 -14.30 2.80 -8.50
CA ILE A 55 -12.88 3.18 -8.63
C ILE A 55 -12.70 4.28 -9.67
N LEU A 56 -13.33 4.15 -10.84
CA LEU A 56 -13.24 5.17 -11.90
C LEU A 56 -13.85 6.49 -11.46
N ALA A 57 -15.04 6.47 -10.85
CA ALA A 57 -15.71 7.67 -10.36
C ALA A 57 -14.87 8.39 -9.28
N ARG A 58 -14.29 7.63 -8.35
CA ARG A 58 -13.41 8.17 -7.30
C ARG A 58 -12.13 8.75 -7.87
N GLU A 59 -11.50 8.07 -8.84
CA GLU A 59 -10.30 8.58 -9.52
C GLU A 59 -10.59 9.89 -10.25
N GLN A 60 -11.72 9.98 -10.95
CA GLN A 60 -12.12 11.21 -11.62
C GLN A 60 -12.33 12.35 -10.61
N PHE A 61 -13.12 12.11 -9.57
CA PHE A 61 -13.37 13.07 -8.49
C PHE A 61 -12.09 13.60 -7.85
N LEU A 62 -11.14 12.70 -7.55
CA LEU A 62 -9.86 13.08 -6.97
C LEU A 62 -8.98 13.84 -7.97
N SER A 63 -9.00 13.43 -9.25
CA SER A 63 -8.24 14.09 -10.33
C SER A 63 -8.77 15.47 -10.66
N ASP A 64 -10.05 15.74 -10.42
CA ASP A 64 -10.66 17.05 -10.54
C ASP A 64 -10.22 18.03 -9.43
N GLY A 65 -9.41 17.57 -8.49
CA GLY A 65 -8.76 18.41 -7.49
C GLY A 65 -9.57 18.67 -6.23
N HIS A 66 -10.73 18.04 -6.04
CA HIS A 66 -11.61 18.27 -4.88
C HIS A 66 -10.92 18.02 -3.53
N TYR A 67 -9.85 17.24 -3.49
CA TYR A 67 -9.06 16.93 -2.28
C TYR A 67 -7.61 17.44 -2.34
N ASN A 68 -7.28 18.37 -3.23
CA ASN A 68 -5.94 18.95 -3.32
C ASN A 68 -5.50 19.58 -2.01
N PHE A 69 -6.41 20.29 -1.31
CA PHE A 69 -6.12 20.86 0.01
C PHE A 69 -5.59 19.82 1.03
N LEU A 70 -6.13 18.60 0.98
CA LEU A 70 -5.67 17.52 1.87
C LEU A 70 -4.28 17.03 1.46
N ILE A 71 -4.02 16.88 0.15
CA ILE A 71 -2.72 16.49 -0.38
C ILE A 71 -1.66 17.52 0.01
N ASP A 72 -1.95 18.81 -0.19
CA ASP A 72 -1.04 19.90 0.12
C ASP A 72 -0.72 19.94 1.62
N THR A 73 -1.75 19.81 2.46
CA THR A 73 -1.59 19.77 3.92
C THR A 73 -0.75 18.58 4.36
N LEU A 74 -1.01 17.38 3.82
CA LEU A 74 -0.24 16.18 4.14
C LEU A 74 1.22 16.31 3.67
N ASN A 75 1.47 16.84 2.47
CA ASN A 75 2.82 17.06 1.98
C ASN A 75 3.60 18.03 2.88
N LEU A 76 3.00 19.16 3.28
CA LEU A 76 3.61 20.11 4.23
C LEU A 76 3.96 19.44 5.57
N LEU A 77 3.03 18.64 6.10
CA LEU A 77 3.25 17.90 7.34
C LEU A 77 4.41 16.91 7.21
N PHE A 78 4.42 16.09 6.16
CA PHE A 78 5.48 15.12 5.92
C PHE A 78 6.83 15.78 5.64
N GLU A 79 6.89 16.87 4.86
CA GLU A 79 8.13 17.60 4.61
C GLU A 79 8.75 18.15 5.89
N SER A 80 7.94 18.69 6.81
CA SER A 80 8.41 19.16 8.10
C SER A 80 9.06 18.03 8.91
N GLN A 81 8.43 16.86 8.94
CA GLN A 81 8.93 15.67 9.63
C GLN A 81 10.17 15.08 8.94
N LEU A 82 10.20 15.07 7.60
CA LEU A 82 11.35 14.61 6.82
C LEU A 82 12.61 15.43 7.12
N LYS A 83 12.50 16.76 7.21
CA LYS A 83 13.62 17.64 7.58
C LYS A 83 14.20 17.31 8.95
N LEU A 84 13.36 16.86 9.88
CA LEU A 84 13.79 16.46 11.23
C LEU A 84 14.50 15.09 11.25
N LYS A 85 14.02 14.13 10.42
CA LYS A 85 14.54 12.75 10.40
C LYS A 85 15.69 12.52 9.40
N SER A 86 15.78 13.30 8.33
CA SER A 86 16.71 13.07 7.20
C SER A 86 18.20 13.12 7.58
N LYS A 87 18.55 13.65 8.76
CA LYS A 87 19.93 13.62 9.25
C LYS A 87 20.43 12.24 9.70
N LYS A 88 19.55 11.20 9.78
CA LYS A 88 19.89 9.90 10.36
C LYS A 88 19.55 8.67 9.52
N LYS A 89 18.72 8.76 8.46
CA LYS A 89 18.23 7.60 7.72
C LYS A 89 18.22 7.85 6.20
N GLN A 90 18.85 6.95 5.45
CA GLN A 90 18.95 7.09 3.98
C GLN A 90 17.66 6.74 3.24
N ASP A 91 16.89 5.74 3.73
CA ASP A 91 15.63 5.29 3.14
C ASP A 91 14.50 5.38 4.17
N LEU A 92 13.46 6.11 3.87
CA LEU A 92 12.25 6.20 4.68
C LEU A 92 11.16 5.29 4.12
N HIS A 93 10.37 4.71 5.00
CA HIS A 93 9.32 3.78 4.66
C HIS A 93 7.94 4.37 4.98
N PHE A 94 7.10 4.46 3.95
CA PHE A 94 5.74 4.97 4.02
C PHE A 94 4.75 3.86 3.69
N LEU A 95 3.81 3.60 4.61
CA LEU A 95 2.73 2.64 4.46
C LEU A 95 1.39 3.38 4.33
N TYR A 96 0.63 3.11 3.28
CA TYR A 96 -0.73 3.58 3.14
C TYR A 96 -1.72 2.42 3.25
N ILE A 97 -2.53 2.42 4.31
CA ILE A 97 -3.56 1.41 4.58
C ILE A 97 -4.89 1.87 3.97
N GLY A 98 -5.52 1.03 3.15
CA GLY A 98 -6.70 1.40 2.38
C GLY A 98 -6.38 2.37 1.25
N CYS A 99 -5.30 2.10 0.51
CA CYS A 99 -4.79 3.03 -0.50
C CYS A 99 -5.68 3.19 -1.74
N GLY A 100 -6.71 2.35 -1.90
CA GLY A 100 -7.60 2.36 -3.06
C GLY A 100 -6.82 2.23 -4.37
N SER A 101 -7.14 3.07 -5.34
CA SER A 101 -6.45 3.16 -6.64
C SER A 101 -5.08 3.82 -6.59
N GLY A 102 -4.55 4.10 -5.40
CA GLY A 102 -3.22 4.67 -5.19
C GLY A 102 -3.11 6.17 -5.49
N TYR A 103 -4.20 6.90 -5.54
CA TYR A 103 -4.16 8.34 -5.85
C TYR A 103 -3.26 9.10 -4.88
N TYR A 104 -3.51 8.99 -3.57
CA TYR A 104 -2.68 9.65 -2.55
C TYR A 104 -1.25 9.09 -2.52
N THR A 105 -1.06 7.79 -2.73
CA THR A 105 0.28 7.18 -2.80
C THR A 105 1.15 7.82 -3.88
N ARG A 106 0.54 8.18 -5.03
CA ARG A 106 1.24 8.85 -6.13
C ARG A 106 1.53 10.32 -5.83
N GLN A 107 0.64 11.01 -5.11
CA GLN A 107 0.74 12.45 -4.88
C GLN A 107 1.59 12.83 -3.66
N LEU A 108 1.72 11.92 -2.70
CA LEU A 108 2.44 12.18 -1.46
C LEU A 108 3.88 11.69 -1.52
N LEU A 109 4.78 12.44 -0.86
CA LEU A 109 6.16 12.02 -0.62
C LEU A 109 6.88 11.57 -1.90
N GLN A 110 6.94 12.43 -2.91
CA GLN A 110 7.53 12.10 -4.22
C GLN A 110 9.07 12.04 -4.23
N GLN A 111 9.71 12.23 -3.08
CA GLN A 111 11.17 12.15 -2.94
C GLN A 111 11.64 10.70 -3.16
N LYS A 112 12.74 10.54 -3.91
CA LYS A 112 13.32 9.23 -4.25
C LYS A 112 13.79 8.40 -3.04
N THR A 113 14.01 9.06 -1.90
CA THR A 113 14.44 8.42 -0.65
C THR A 113 13.29 7.79 0.14
N VAL A 114 12.05 7.90 -0.35
CA VAL A 114 10.88 7.31 0.33
C VAL A 114 10.41 6.07 -0.42
N ARG A 115 10.49 4.92 0.25
CA ARG A 115 9.93 3.66 -0.26
C ARG A 115 8.48 3.53 0.20
N LYS A 116 7.57 3.44 -0.75
CA LYS A 116 6.12 3.43 -0.48
C LYS A 116 5.52 2.04 -0.69
N ILE A 117 4.68 1.63 0.26
CA ILE A 117 3.78 0.49 0.13
C ILE A 117 2.35 0.98 0.28
N GLY A 118 1.50 0.67 -0.70
CA GLY A 118 0.05 0.81 -0.60
C GLY A 118 -0.60 -0.55 -0.46
N LEU A 119 -1.51 -0.72 0.50
CA LEU A 119 -2.31 -1.91 0.62
C LEU A 119 -3.82 -1.58 0.60
N ASP A 120 -4.57 -2.47 -0.01
CA ASP A 120 -6.04 -2.41 -0.03
C ASP A 120 -6.60 -3.83 -0.16
N ILE A 121 -7.82 -4.03 0.33
CA ILE A 121 -8.52 -5.32 0.19
C ILE A 121 -9.07 -5.52 -1.23
N SER A 122 -9.35 -4.43 -1.96
CA SER A 122 -9.86 -4.46 -3.33
C SER A 122 -8.78 -4.78 -4.35
N LYS A 123 -8.87 -5.96 -4.95
CA LYS A 123 -7.98 -6.36 -6.06
C LYS A 123 -8.08 -5.40 -7.24
N ASN A 124 -9.28 -4.93 -7.58
CA ASN A 124 -9.51 -4.01 -8.70
C ASN A 124 -8.84 -2.65 -8.46
N SER A 125 -8.90 -2.15 -7.22
CA SER A 125 -8.23 -0.91 -6.81
C SER A 125 -6.71 -1.04 -6.91
N ILE A 126 -6.15 -2.10 -6.36
CA ILE A 126 -4.71 -2.36 -6.36
C ILE A 126 -4.17 -2.61 -7.78
N GLU A 127 -4.92 -3.31 -8.63
CA GLU A 127 -4.54 -3.46 -10.03
C GLU A 127 -4.48 -2.11 -10.75
N THR A 128 -5.44 -1.23 -10.49
CA THR A 128 -5.46 0.13 -11.04
C THR A 128 -4.27 0.94 -10.53
N ALA A 129 -3.99 0.89 -9.23
CA ALA A 129 -2.84 1.56 -8.62
C ALA A 129 -1.51 1.11 -9.25
N SER A 130 -1.31 -0.21 -9.37
CA SER A 130 -0.08 -0.79 -9.93
C SER A 130 0.11 -0.52 -11.42
N LYS A 131 -0.97 -0.33 -12.18
CA LYS A 131 -0.88 0.09 -13.59
C LYS A 131 -0.42 1.54 -13.72
N LYS A 132 -0.88 2.41 -12.83
CA LYS A 132 -0.60 3.85 -12.85
C LYS A 132 0.73 4.24 -12.20
N ASP A 133 1.22 3.45 -11.26
CA ASP A 133 2.45 3.73 -10.52
C ASP A 133 3.35 2.49 -10.45
N LYS A 134 4.57 2.64 -10.95
CA LYS A 134 5.61 1.60 -10.96
C LYS A 134 6.71 1.85 -9.92
N THR A 135 6.61 2.94 -9.18
CA THR A 135 7.61 3.34 -8.17
C THR A 135 7.29 2.83 -6.78
N SER A 136 6.01 2.58 -6.50
CA SER A 136 5.53 2.04 -5.23
C SER A 136 5.23 0.54 -5.31
N THR A 137 5.25 -0.14 -4.18
CA THR A 137 4.80 -1.53 -4.06
C THR A 137 3.33 -1.55 -3.67
N TYR A 138 2.52 -2.33 -4.37
CA TYR A 138 1.09 -2.47 -4.09
C TYR A 138 0.72 -3.88 -3.69
N LEU A 139 -0.07 -4.00 -2.61
CA LEU A 139 -0.47 -5.27 -2.01
C LEU A 139 -1.99 -5.38 -1.93
N VAL A 140 -2.54 -6.49 -2.40
CA VAL A 140 -3.91 -6.87 -2.01
C VAL A 140 -3.78 -7.56 -0.65
N ALA A 141 -4.27 -6.90 0.41
CA ALA A 141 -4.14 -7.39 1.78
C ALA A 141 -5.22 -6.80 2.70
N SER A 142 -5.43 -7.43 3.86
CA SER A 142 -6.33 -6.94 4.88
C SER A 142 -5.62 -5.90 5.77
N ALA A 143 -6.31 -4.80 6.09
CA ALA A 143 -5.87 -3.85 7.10
C ALA A 143 -5.78 -4.46 8.52
N PHE A 144 -6.51 -5.56 8.75
CA PHE A 144 -6.54 -6.30 10.02
C PHE A 144 -5.49 -7.43 10.09
N ASN A 145 -4.70 -7.63 9.04
CA ASN A 145 -3.60 -8.60 9.01
C ASN A 145 -2.53 -8.12 8.03
N ILE A 146 -1.87 -7.03 8.40
CA ILE A 146 -0.87 -6.37 7.57
C ILE A 146 0.34 -7.29 7.39
N PRO A 147 0.73 -7.64 6.14
CA PRO A 147 1.81 -8.59 5.87
C PRO A 147 3.17 -7.89 5.83
N LEU A 148 3.53 -7.22 6.93
CA LEU A 148 4.79 -6.50 7.11
C LEU A 148 5.41 -6.86 8.47
N THR A 149 6.73 -6.77 8.57
CA THR A 149 7.40 -6.85 9.87
C THR A 149 6.99 -5.68 10.76
N ASN A 150 6.92 -5.91 12.07
CA ASN A 150 6.67 -4.86 13.06
C ASN A 150 7.75 -3.77 12.96
N ASP A 151 7.40 -2.56 13.36
CA ASP A 151 8.30 -1.39 13.44
C ASP A 151 9.04 -1.06 12.14
N SER A 152 8.51 -1.49 10.99
CA SER A 152 9.16 -1.34 9.68
C SER A 152 8.74 -0.09 8.91
N ALA A 153 7.69 0.62 9.33
CA ALA A 153 7.22 1.85 8.73
C ALA A 153 7.62 3.09 9.53
N ASP A 154 8.13 4.11 8.87
CA ASP A 154 8.42 5.41 9.48
C ASP A 154 7.19 6.31 9.52
N TYR A 155 6.30 6.13 8.53
CA TYR A 155 5.03 6.84 8.41
C TYR A 155 3.93 5.89 7.99
N ILE A 156 2.78 6.01 8.64
CA ILE A 156 1.56 5.28 8.28
C ILE A 156 0.48 6.31 7.97
N LEU A 157 -0.17 6.15 6.81
CA LEU A 157 -1.34 6.92 6.43
C LEU A 157 -2.55 5.98 6.38
N ASN A 158 -3.65 6.43 6.98
CA ASN A 158 -4.96 5.82 6.85
C ASN A 158 -5.98 6.95 6.63
N VAL A 159 -6.59 6.99 5.44
CA VAL A 159 -7.61 7.99 5.07
C VAL A 159 -8.83 7.26 4.55
N PHE A 160 -9.97 7.45 5.22
CA PHE A 160 -11.27 6.88 4.85
C PHE A 160 -11.29 5.35 4.75
N SER A 161 -10.45 4.64 5.52
CA SER A 161 -10.46 3.18 5.58
C SER A 161 -10.54 2.68 7.02
N PRO A 162 -11.00 1.43 7.25
CA PRO A 162 -11.00 0.84 8.59
C PRO A 162 -9.61 0.86 9.20
N LEU A 163 -9.52 1.15 10.50
CA LEU A 163 -8.30 1.14 11.27
C LEU A 163 -8.44 0.11 12.40
N ASP A 164 -7.44 -0.76 12.54
CA ASP A 164 -7.25 -1.62 13.69
C ASP A 164 -6.17 -1.00 14.59
N LEU A 165 -6.50 -0.76 15.84
CA LEU A 165 -5.60 -0.18 16.84
C LEU A 165 -5.06 -1.23 17.84
N ASN A 166 -5.35 -2.55 17.62
CA ASN A 166 -4.91 -3.65 18.47
C ASN A 166 -3.60 -4.25 17.98
#